data_43fc1d28d20345f4edb8bb2a10cab117
#
_entry.id   43fc1d28d20345f4edb8bb2a10cab117
#
_cell.length_a   1.000
_cell.length_b   1.000
_cell.length_c   1.000
_cell.angle_alpha   90.00
_cell.angle_beta   90.00
_cell.angle_gamma   90.00
#
_symmetry.space_group_name_H-M   'P 1'
#
loop_
_entity.id
_entity.type
_entity.pdbx_description
1 polymer ?
#
loop_
_entity_poly.entity_id
_entity_poly.type
_entity_poly.pdbx_seq_one_letter_code
_entity_poly.pdbx_strand_id
1 'polypeptide(L)'
;MSNLIRGISENGGVVFCGVDSTDIVRTAEKLHTTSATCSAALGRLLTGVSLMGAMLKDDGDSITLRVSGGGPAGVVIACTDAHGNVKGCIDHPLVELPAKENGHLDVGGAVGKDGVLTVIRDNKLQKEPTVGQVPLVSGEIAEDITSYYAYSEQIPTVCALGVLVDKDLSIACAGGYLLQLLPGATDAEITRLEQNIAAMPSVTELLRAGKTPQDMMELAMAGFDPQVLDTREVKYQCDCSEERTKGMLLSLGRKELVKLRDEDPKCEVVCHFCHTKYEFDLNELLAETTPEEK
;
A
#
# COMPACT_ATOMS: atom_id res chain seq x y z
N MET A 1 5.31 -13.55 10.66
CA MET A 1 6.15 -12.97 9.59
C MET A 1 5.29 -12.90 8.34
N SER A 2 5.23 -11.74 7.71
CA SER A 2 4.46 -11.55 6.47
C SER A 2 5.23 -12.15 5.29
N ASN A 3 4.56 -13.04 4.55
CA ASN A 3 5.17 -13.76 3.45
C ASN A 3 4.48 -13.41 2.14
N LEU A 4 5.27 -13.12 1.12
CA LEU A 4 4.82 -12.83 -0.23
C LEU A 4 5.34 -13.89 -1.19
N ILE A 5 4.49 -14.34 -2.11
CA ILE A 5 4.89 -15.21 -3.19
C ILE A 5 4.55 -14.61 -4.55
N ARG A 6 5.34 -14.94 -5.55
CA ARG A 6 5.01 -14.73 -6.96
C ARG A 6 5.00 -16.05 -7.68
N GLY A 7 4.05 -16.21 -8.58
CA GLY A 7 3.93 -17.40 -9.40
C GLY A 7 3.46 -17.07 -10.81
N ILE A 8 3.61 -18.03 -11.69
CA ILE A 8 3.20 -17.95 -13.09
C ILE A 8 2.58 -19.27 -13.53
N SER A 9 1.61 -19.22 -14.42
CA SER A 9 1.10 -20.44 -15.07
C SER A 9 2.18 -21.09 -15.94
N GLU A 10 2.12 -22.41 -16.13
CA GLU A 10 3.10 -23.15 -16.94
C GLU A 10 3.28 -22.54 -18.34
N ASN A 11 2.20 -22.13 -18.97
CA ASN A 11 2.21 -21.50 -20.29
C ASN A 11 2.59 -20.00 -20.30
N GLY A 12 2.84 -19.41 -19.14
CA GLY A 12 3.24 -18.01 -19.01
C GLY A 12 2.11 -16.99 -19.22
N GLY A 13 0.85 -17.41 -19.34
CA GLY A 13 -0.30 -16.54 -19.64
C GLY A 13 -0.89 -15.83 -18.43
N VAL A 14 -0.60 -16.29 -17.21
CA VAL A 14 -1.18 -15.77 -15.96
C VAL A 14 -0.10 -15.60 -14.91
N VAL A 15 0.00 -14.41 -14.33
CA VAL A 15 0.89 -14.12 -13.19
C VAL A 15 0.06 -13.93 -11.93
N PHE A 16 0.52 -14.49 -10.84
CA PHE A 16 -0.04 -14.34 -9.50
C PHE A 16 0.98 -13.74 -8.55
N CYS A 17 0.52 -12.83 -7.71
CA CYS A 17 1.25 -12.33 -6.55
C CYS A 17 0.31 -12.40 -5.35
N GLY A 18 0.71 -13.05 -4.27
CA GLY A 18 -0.09 -13.18 -3.05
C GLY A 18 0.71 -12.88 -1.81
N VAL A 19 0.08 -12.33 -0.79
CA VAL A 19 0.73 -11.96 0.48
C VAL A 19 -0.16 -12.22 1.68
N ASP A 20 0.44 -12.79 2.73
CA ASP A 20 -0.06 -12.65 4.10
C ASP A 20 0.62 -11.40 4.70
N SER A 21 -0.14 -10.34 4.88
CA SER A 21 0.33 -9.04 5.38
C SER A 21 -0.05 -8.80 6.84
N THR A 22 -0.42 -9.83 7.58
CA THR A 22 -0.95 -9.71 8.95
C THR A 22 -0.02 -8.91 9.85
N ASP A 23 1.28 -9.21 9.87
CA ASP A 23 2.24 -8.49 10.73
C ASP A 23 2.50 -7.06 10.26
N ILE A 24 2.40 -6.79 8.95
CA ILE A 24 2.47 -5.43 8.40
C ILE A 24 1.33 -4.59 8.95
N VAL A 25 0.09 -5.11 8.87
CA VAL A 25 -1.11 -4.37 9.31
C VAL A 25 -1.13 -4.21 10.83
N ARG A 26 -0.71 -5.22 11.60
CA ARG A 26 -0.52 -5.12 13.05
C ARG A 26 0.50 -4.04 13.43
N THR A 27 1.58 -3.91 12.66
CA THR A 27 2.59 -2.88 12.88
C THR A 27 2.02 -1.48 12.59
N ALA A 28 1.29 -1.33 11.48
CA ALA A 28 0.65 -0.08 11.13
C ALA A 28 -0.41 0.36 12.16
N GLU A 29 -1.27 -0.59 12.61
CA GLU A 29 -2.27 -0.35 13.65
C GLU A 29 -1.63 0.18 14.94
N LYS A 30 -0.56 -0.46 15.42
CA LYS A 30 0.17 -0.03 16.62
C LYS A 30 0.83 1.34 16.48
N LEU A 31 1.43 1.62 15.31
CA LEU A 31 2.09 2.91 15.04
C LEU A 31 1.08 4.06 14.98
N HIS A 32 -0.04 3.86 14.28
CA HIS A 32 -1.02 4.92 14.02
C HIS A 32 -2.21 4.90 14.96
N THR A 33 -2.34 3.87 15.81
CA THR A 33 -3.47 3.70 16.76
C THR A 33 -4.82 3.84 16.04
N THR A 34 -4.99 3.06 14.97
CA THR A 34 -6.14 3.18 14.08
C THR A 34 -7.40 2.49 14.63
N SER A 35 -8.58 3.08 14.40
CA SER A 35 -9.87 2.39 14.60
C SER A 35 -9.98 1.16 13.69
N ALA A 36 -10.94 0.26 13.95
CA ALA A 36 -11.14 -0.95 13.15
C ALA A 36 -11.31 -0.65 11.65
N THR A 37 -12.13 0.35 11.31
CA THR A 37 -12.37 0.73 9.91
C THR A 37 -11.14 1.35 9.27
N CYS A 38 -10.41 2.20 9.99
CA CYS A 38 -9.16 2.80 9.49
C CYS A 38 -8.04 1.77 9.38
N SER A 39 -7.97 0.80 10.30
CA SER A 39 -7.05 -0.35 10.19
C SER A 39 -7.32 -1.17 8.93
N ALA A 40 -8.60 -1.39 8.60
CA ALA A 40 -8.96 -2.09 7.38
C ALA A 40 -8.63 -1.27 6.13
N ALA A 41 -8.88 0.05 6.12
CA ALA A 41 -8.56 0.93 5.01
C ALA A 41 -7.04 1.00 4.74
N LEU A 42 -6.26 1.36 5.75
CA LEU A 42 -4.80 1.45 5.65
C LEU A 42 -4.18 0.08 5.37
N GLY A 43 -4.66 -0.98 6.04
CA GLY A 43 -4.18 -2.34 5.87
C GLY A 43 -4.40 -2.88 4.45
N ARG A 44 -5.57 -2.63 3.84
CA ARG A 44 -5.80 -2.99 2.44
C ARG A 44 -4.88 -2.21 1.50
N LEU A 45 -4.66 -0.92 1.73
CA LEU A 45 -3.78 -0.12 0.89
C LEU A 45 -2.32 -0.57 0.99
N LEU A 46 -1.83 -0.88 2.21
CA LEU A 46 -0.51 -1.45 2.45
C LEU A 46 -0.35 -2.81 1.77
N THR A 47 -1.36 -3.68 1.87
CA THR A 47 -1.36 -4.98 1.20
C THR A 47 -1.33 -4.82 -0.32
N GLY A 48 -2.20 -3.96 -0.87
CA GLY A 48 -2.27 -3.70 -2.30
C GLY A 48 -0.97 -3.14 -2.87
N VAL A 49 -0.36 -2.16 -2.19
CA VAL A 49 0.91 -1.58 -2.65
C VAL A 49 2.07 -2.57 -2.55
N SER A 50 2.09 -3.45 -1.52
CA SER A 50 3.10 -4.53 -1.41
C SER A 50 3.05 -5.47 -2.60
N LEU A 51 1.84 -5.91 -2.98
CA LEU A 51 1.62 -6.74 -4.17
C LEU A 51 2.09 -6.04 -5.46
N MET A 52 1.80 -4.75 -5.60
CA MET A 52 2.24 -3.95 -6.76
C MET A 52 3.76 -3.77 -6.79
N GLY A 53 4.39 -3.55 -5.62
CA GLY A 53 5.83 -3.42 -5.49
C GLY A 53 6.57 -4.70 -5.89
N ALA A 54 6.05 -5.85 -5.48
CA ALA A 54 6.60 -7.14 -5.85
C ALA A 54 6.57 -7.43 -7.37
N MET A 55 5.80 -6.68 -8.13
CA MET A 55 5.74 -6.76 -9.60
C MET A 55 6.75 -5.83 -10.30
N LEU A 56 7.45 -4.98 -9.57
CA LEU A 56 8.52 -4.13 -10.10
C LEU A 56 9.72 -4.97 -10.53
N LYS A 57 10.50 -4.45 -11.48
CA LYS A 57 11.61 -5.18 -12.10
C LYS A 57 12.95 -4.81 -11.50
N ASP A 58 13.14 -3.53 -11.16
CA ASP A 58 14.41 -2.98 -10.73
C ASP A 58 14.38 -2.68 -9.23
N ASP A 59 15.43 -3.09 -8.50
CA ASP A 59 15.55 -2.94 -7.03
C ASP A 59 15.45 -1.50 -6.53
N GLY A 60 15.67 -0.55 -7.44
CA GLY A 60 15.59 0.87 -7.11
C GLY A 60 14.23 1.50 -7.28
N ASP A 61 13.29 0.78 -7.86
CA ASP A 61 11.96 1.27 -8.15
C ASP A 61 11.10 1.31 -6.89
N SER A 62 10.13 2.21 -6.91
CA SER A 62 9.15 2.33 -5.83
C SER A 62 7.78 2.74 -6.36
N ILE A 63 6.74 2.40 -5.59
CA ILE A 63 5.38 2.83 -5.87
C ILE A 63 4.82 3.54 -4.64
N THR A 64 4.14 4.65 -4.87
CA THR A 64 3.31 5.32 -3.89
C THR A 64 1.85 5.30 -4.37
N LEU A 65 0.97 4.78 -3.53
CA LEU A 65 -0.47 4.89 -3.69
C LEU A 65 -1.00 6.00 -2.78
N ARG A 66 -1.80 6.89 -3.33
CA ARG A 66 -2.51 7.93 -2.59
C ARG A 66 -3.99 7.84 -2.93
N VAL A 67 -4.80 7.56 -1.92
CA VAL A 67 -6.26 7.51 -2.03
C VAL A 67 -6.84 8.74 -1.37
N SER A 68 -7.66 9.49 -2.12
CA SER A 68 -8.32 10.70 -1.64
C SER A 68 -9.76 10.67 -2.14
N GLY A 69 -10.66 10.11 -1.33
CA GLY A 69 -12.05 9.88 -1.72
C GLY A 69 -13.05 10.87 -1.12
N GLY A 70 -12.59 11.85 -0.34
CA GLY A 70 -13.47 12.83 0.32
C GLY A 70 -14.22 12.28 1.55
N GLY A 71 -13.91 11.06 2.00
CA GLY A 71 -14.49 10.49 3.21
C GLY A 71 -13.83 11.01 4.49
N PRO A 72 -14.39 10.68 5.67
CA PRO A 72 -13.93 11.20 6.96
C PRO A 72 -12.52 10.73 7.36
N ALA A 73 -12.01 9.63 6.79
CA ALA A 73 -10.66 9.15 7.04
C ALA A 73 -9.56 10.06 6.44
N GLY A 74 -9.95 10.99 5.54
CA GLY A 74 -9.02 11.86 4.84
C GLY A 74 -8.24 11.11 3.77
N VAL A 75 -6.98 11.48 3.61
CA VAL A 75 -6.08 10.83 2.64
C VAL A 75 -5.43 9.62 3.27
N VAL A 76 -5.38 8.53 2.51
CA VAL A 76 -4.62 7.32 2.87
C VAL A 76 -3.46 7.17 1.90
N ILE A 77 -2.25 7.02 2.42
CA ILE A 77 -1.03 6.89 1.62
C ILE A 77 -0.30 5.61 2.01
N ALA A 78 0.17 4.87 1.01
CA ALA A 78 1.08 3.75 1.21
C ALA A 78 2.17 3.73 0.13
N CYS A 79 3.38 3.42 0.54
CA CYS A 79 4.55 3.34 -0.33
C CYS A 79 5.17 1.95 -0.23
N THR A 80 5.79 1.48 -1.30
CA THR A 80 6.52 0.21 -1.36
C THR A 80 7.83 0.35 -2.11
N ASP A 81 8.79 -0.48 -1.77
CA ASP A 81 9.97 -0.77 -2.58
C ASP A 81 9.73 -1.95 -3.54
N ALA A 82 10.71 -2.27 -4.37
CA ALA A 82 10.66 -3.41 -5.31
C ALA A 82 10.69 -4.79 -4.61
N HIS A 83 10.95 -4.82 -3.31
CA HIS A 83 10.91 -6.06 -2.51
C HIS A 83 9.54 -6.32 -1.88
N GLY A 84 8.61 -5.35 -1.95
CA GLY A 84 7.29 -5.43 -1.34
C GLY A 84 7.25 -4.98 0.12
N ASN A 85 8.35 -4.42 0.68
CA ASN A 85 8.31 -3.77 1.98
C ASN A 85 7.52 -2.47 1.88
N VAL A 86 6.78 -2.14 2.93
CA VAL A 86 5.82 -1.04 2.87
C VAL A 86 5.91 -0.10 4.05
N LYS A 87 5.44 1.12 3.84
CA LYS A 87 5.11 2.12 4.86
C LYS A 87 3.86 2.87 4.43
N GLY A 88 3.08 3.38 5.36
CA GLY A 88 1.86 4.13 5.03
C GLY A 88 1.34 4.92 6.22
N CYS A 89 0.40 5.81 5.95
CA CYS A 89 -0.29 6.61 6.95
C CYS A 89 -1.71 6.95 6.49
N ILE A 90 -2.50 7.44 7.41
CA ILE A 90 -3.88 7.87 7.22
C ILE A 90 -4.09 9.18 7.99
N ASP A 91 -4.77 10.17 7.39
CA ASP A 91 -4.93 11.50 7.98
C ASP A 91 -5.72 11.46 9.29
N HIS A 92 -6.83 10.72 9.31
CA HIS A 92 -7.73 10.61 10.47
C HIS A 92 -7.86 9.15 10.91
N PRO A 93 -6.97 8.68 11.81
CA PRO A 93 -6.89 7.26 12.16
C PRO A 93 -8.03 6.74 13.04
N LEU A 94 -8.82 7.62 13.66
CA LEU A 94 -9.83 7.27 14.65
C LEU A 94 -11.28 7.42 14.15
N VAL A 95 -11.51 7.27 12.84
CA VAL A 95 -12.86 7.30 12.28
C VAL A 95 -13.59 6.00 12.59
N GLU A 96 -14.75 6.11 13.20
CA GLU A 96 -15.64 4.99 13.48
C GLU A 96 -16.95 5.16 12.68
N LEU A 97 -17.30 4.12 11.93
CA LEU A 97 -18.54 4.04 11.18
C LEU A 97 -19.31 2.78 11.57
N PRO A 98 -20.64 2.80 11.51
CA PRO A 98 -21.44 1.60 11.67
C PRO A 98 -21.01 0.55 10.64
N ALA A 99 -21.00 -0.73 11.06
CA ALA A 99 -20.81 -1.81 10.11
C ALA A 99 -21.90 -1.81 9.04
N LYS A 100 -21.56 -2.29 7.85
CA LYS A 100 -22.52 -2.51 6.76
C LYS A 100 -23.56 -3.56 7.18
N GLU A 101 -24.69 -3.64 6.47
CA GLU A 101 -25.75 -4.62 6.73
C GLU A 101 -25.26 -6.08 6.71
N ASN A 102 -24.22 -6.37 5.94
CA ASN A 102 -23.56 -7.68 5.88
C ASN A 102 -22.55 -7.92 7.02
N GLY A 103 -22.43 -7.01 7.98
CA GLY A 103 -21.51 -7.08 9.11
C GLY A 103 -20.08 -6.70 8.81
N HIS A 104 -19.75 -6.28 7.59
CA HIS A 104 -18.41 -5.85 7.23
C HIS A 104 -18.15 -4.39 7.64
N LEU A 105 -16.88 -4.05 7.90
CA LEU A 105 -16.45 -2.67 8.13
C LEU A 105 -16.71 -1.83 6.87
N ASP A 106 -17.20 -0.61 7.06
CA ASP A 106 -17.50 0.30 5.95
C ASP A 106 -16.27 1.10 5.55
N VAL A 107 -15.32 0.43 4.89
CA VAL A 107 -14.08 1.04 4.39
C VAL A 107 -14.39 2.09 3.33
N GLY A 108 -15.27 1.78 2.39
CA GLY A 108 -15.68 2.72 1.35
C GLY A 108 -16.33 3.98 1.91
N GLY A 109 -17.13 3.86 2.98
CA GLY A 109 -17.69 5.02 3.68
C GLY A 109 -16.63 5.85 4.40
N ALA A 110 -15.59 5.23 4.98
CA ALA A 110 -14.52 5.94 5.64
C ALA A 110 -13.60 6.67 4.65
N VAL A 111 -13.24 6.02 3.56
CA VAL A 111 -12.37 6.56 2.51
C VAL A 111 -13.11 7.57 1.62
N GLY A 112 -14.38 7.30 1.34
CA GLY A 112 -15.16 8.02 0.34
C GLY A 112 -14.87 7.54 -1.08
N LYS A 113 -15.71 7.96 -2.02
CA LYS A 113 -15.58 7.59 -3.44
C LYS A 113 -15.58 8.78 -4.41
N ASP A 114 -15.80 9.99 -3.87
CA ASP A 114 -15.87 11.21 -4.69
C ASP A 114 -14.47 11.81 -4.85
N GLY A 115 -13.57 11.02 -5.45
CA GLY A 115 -12.18 11.39 -5.61
C GLY A 115 -11.38 10.41 -6.44
N VAL A 116 -10.09 10.28 -6.13
CA VAL A 116 -9.15 9.60 -7.01
C VAL A 116 -8.17 8.69 -6.26
N LEU A 117 -7.79 7.60 -6.93
CA LEU A 117 -6.56 6.85 -6.65
C LEU A 117 -5.46 7.41 -7.53
N THR A 118 -4.38 7.88 -6.91
CA THR A 118 -3.16 8.30 -7.59
C THR A 118 -2.07 7.26 -7.35
N VAL A 119 -1.45 6.81 -8.43
CA VAL A 119 -0.32 5.87 -8.42
C VAL A 119 0.90 6.60 -8.94
N ILE A 120 1.91 6.74 -8.10
CA ILE A 120 3.20 7.37 -8.43
C ILE A 120 4.23 6.25 -8.51
N ARG A 121 4.84 6.06 -9.69
CA ARG A 121 5.95 5.12 -9.91
C ARG A 121 7.23 5.90 -10.07
N ASP A 122 8.15 5.71 -9.15
CA ASP A 122 9.49 6.28 -9.24
C ASP A 122 10.44 5.19 -9.76
N ASN A 123 11.01 5.46 -10.92
CA ASN A 123 12.01 4.63 -11.57
C ASN A 123 13.29 5.46 -11.67
N LYS A 124 14.35 5.01 -11.01
CA LYS A 124 15.65 5.72 -10.98
C LYS A 124 16.27 6.00 -12.34
N LEU A 125 15.81 5.32 -13.39
CA LEU A 125 16.26 5.56 -14.76
C LEU A 125 15.58 6.78 -15.40
N GLN A 126 14.48 7.26 -14.84
CA GLN A 126 13.74 8.42 -15.32
C GLN A 126 14.01 9.64 -14.42
N LYS A 127 14.01 10.84 -15.01
CA LYS A 127 14.22 12.08 -14.26
C LYS A 127 13.02 12.46 -13.39
N GLU A 128 11.83 12.05 -13.79
CA GLU A 128 10.57 12.36 -13.10
C GLU A 128 9.75 11.09 -12.90
N PRO A 129 9.05 10.95 -11.78
CA PRO A 129 8.14 9.84 -11.54
C PRO A 129 6.99 9.84 -12.56
N THR A 130 6.53 8.65 -12.93
CA THR A 130 5.30 8.50 -13.70
C THR A 130 4.09 8.55 -12.76
N VAL A 131 3.09 9.35 -13.11
CA VAL A 131 1.88 9.52 -12.31
C VAL A 131 0.67 9.05 -13.10
N GLY A 132 0.00 8.01 -12.61
CA GLY A 132 -1.30 7.56 -13.09
C GLY A 132 -2.39 7.96 -12.10
N GLN A 133 -3.58 8.33 -12.62
CA GLN A 133 -4.70 8.73 -11.76
C GLN A 133 -6.00 8.20 -12.35
N VAL A 134 -6.84 7.59 -11.49
CA VAL A 134 -8.18 7.11 -11.85
C VAL A 134 -9.21 7.53 -10.81
N PRO A 135 -10.47 7.78 -11.22
CA PRO A 135 -11.56 7.97 -10.27
C PRO A 135 -11.71 6.73 -9.37
N LEU A 136 -12.06 6.93 -8.11
CA LEU A 136 -12.43 5.83 -7.23
C LEU A 136 -13.75 5.21 -7.68
N VAL A 137 -13.82 3.89 -7.61
CA VAL A 137 -15.03 3.11 -7.92
C VAL A 137 -15.86 2.96 -6.67
N SER A 138 -15.25 2.53 -5.57
CA SER A 138 -15.97 2.20 -4.34
C SER A 138 -15.30 2.73 -3.06
N GLY A 139 -14.01 3.06 -3.11
CA GLY A 139 -13.20 3.35 -1.92
C GLY A 139 -12.88 2.11 -1.08
N GLU A 140 -13.23 0.90 -1.53
CA GLU A 140 -12.88 -0.37 -0.87
C GLU A 140 -11.45 -0.82 -1.17
N ILE A 141 -10.68 -0.03 -1.93
CA ILE A 141 -9.27 -0.18 -2.29
C ILE A 141 -9.02 -1.25 -3.36
N ALA A 142 -9.51 -2.48 -3.19
CA ALA A 142 -9.25 -3.57 -4.13
C ALA A 142 -9.83 -3.30 -5.52
N GLU A 143 -11.08 -2.84 -5.58
CA GLU A 143 -11.75 -2.46 -6.83
C GLU A 143 -11.08 -1.24 -7.46
N ASP A 144 -10.62 -0.29 -6.64
CA ASP A 144 -9.95 0.93 -7.12
C ASP A 144 -8.59 0.60 -7.75
N ILE A 145 -7.82 -0.34 -7.16
CA ILE A 145 -6.57 -0.86 -7.76
C ILE A 145 -6.87 -1.63 -9.05
N THR A 146 -7.91 -2.47 -9.07
CA THR A 146 -8.35 -3.17 -10.29
C THR A 146 -8.68 -2.18 -11.40
N SER A 147 -9.42 -1.13 -11.08
CA SER A 147 -9.76 -0.03 -12.01
C SER A 147 -8.51 0.67 -12.53
N TYR A 148 -7.53 0.94 -11.68
CA TYR A 148 -6.26 1.53 -12.11
C TYR A 148 -5.56 0.67 -13.16
N TYR A 149 -5.45 -0.64 -12.94
CA TYR A 149 -4.84 -1.54 -13.92
C TYR A 149 -5.62 -1.59 -15.23
N ALA A 150 -6.94 -1.60 -15.15
CA ALA A 150 -7.79 -1.66 -16.34
C ALA A 150 -7.69 -0.40 -17.21
N TYR A 151 -7.75 0.80 -16.59
CA TYR A 151 -7.86 2.06 -17.32
C TYR A 151 -6.51 2.73 -17.57
N SER A 152 -5.58 2.66 -16.64
CA SER A 152 -4.27 3.31 -16.73
C SER A 152 -3.22 2.40 -17.37
N GLU A 153 -3.13 1.15 -16.91
CA GLU A 153 -2.12 0.21 -17.38
C GLU A 153 -2.61 -0.67 -18.55
N GLN A 154 -3.92 -0.77 -18.74
CA GLN A 154 -4.56 -1.64 -19.72
C GLN A 154 -4.18 -3.12 -19.57
N ILE A 155 -3.98 -3.56 -18.33
CA ILE A 155 -3.67 -4.94 -17.97
C ILE A 155 -4.89 -5.54 -17.26
N PRO A 156 -5.53 -6.59 -17.82
CA PRO A 156 -6.60 -7.29 -17.12
C PRO A 156 -6.10 -7.85 -15.79
N THR A 157 -6.65 -7.35 -14.71
CA THR A 157 -6.15 -7.62 -13.35
C THR A 157 -7.30 -7.92 -12.41
N VAL A 158 -7.13 -8.91 -11.56
CA VAL A 158 -7.97 -9.15 -10.36
C VAL A 158 -7.16 -8.76 -9.14
N CYS A 159 -7.71 -7.93 -8.28
CA CYS A 159 -7.14 -7.60 -6.98
C CYS A 159 -8.14 -7.98 -5.90
N ALA A 160 -7.72 -8.81 -4.95
CA ALA A 160 -8.51 -9.17 -3.78
C ALA A 160 -7.71 -8.87 -2.51
N LEU A 161 -8.31 -8.10 -1.61
CA LEU A 161 -7.69 -7.65 -0.37
C LEU A 161 -8.62 -7.92 0.80
N GLY A 162 -8.06 -8.28 1.94
CA GLY A 162 -8.84 -8.51 3.14
C GLY A 162 -8.08 -8.14 4.41
N VAL A 163 -8.76 -7.50 5.34
CA VAL A 163 -8.31 -7.26 6.71
C VAL A 163 -9.44 -7.64 7.63
N LEU A 164 -9.18 -8.54 8.55
CA LEU A 164 -10.12 -8.96 9.58
C LEU A 164 -9.67 -8.40 10.92
N VAL A 165 -10.55 -7.64 11.55
CA VAL A 165 -10.38 -7.10 12.89
C VAL A 165 -11.27 -7.90 13.84
N ASP A 166 -10.71 -8.40 14.92
CA ASP A 166 -11.45 -9.12 15.96
C ASP A 166 -12.25 -8.16 16.87
N LYS A 167 -13.10 -8.71 17.71
CA LYS A 167 -13.96 -7.93 18.64
C LYS A 167 -13.16 -7.13 19.67
N ASP A 168 -11.95 -7.54 19.97
CA ASP A 168 -11.01 -6.84 20.84
C ASP A 168 -10.20 -5.75 20.11
N LEU A 169 -10.58 -5.46 18.87
CA LEU A 169 -9.95 -4.51 17.94
C LEU A 169 -8.56 -4.92 17.44
N SER A 170 -8.07 -6.11 17.79
CA SER A 170 -6.81 -6.63 17.25
C SER A 170 -6.96 -7.10 15.80
N ILE A 171 -5.88 -7.03 15.04
CA ILE A 171 -5.84 -7.56 13.68
C ILE A 171 -5.70 -9.08 13.72
N ALA A 172 -6.77 -9.79 13.37
CA ALA A 172 -6.80 -11.25 13.30
C ALA A 172 -5.94 -11.76 12.15
N CYS A 173 -6.24 -11.27 10.94
CA CYS A 173 -5.48 -11.57 9.73
C CYS A 173 -5.63 -10.46 8.70
N ALA A 174 -4.63 -10.32 7.83
CA ALA A 174 -4.66 -9.43 6.68
C ALA A 174 -3.87 -10.04 5.53
N GLY A 175 -4.30 -9.80 4.31
CA GLY A 175 -3.60 -10.29 3.12
C GLY A 175 -4.35 -9.98 1.85
N GLY A 176 -3.84 -10.53 0.75
CA GLY A 176 -4.44 -10.32 -0.55
C GLY A 176 -3.69 -11.04 -1.65
N TYR A 177 -4.25 -10.93 -2.83
CA TYR A 177 -3.57 -11.35 -4.05
C TYR A 177 -3.89 -10.40 -5.21
N LEU A 178 -2.97 -10.39 -6.15
CA LEU A 178 -3.09 -9.72 -7.44
C LEU A 178 -2.80 -10.75 -8.52
N LEU A 179 -3.69 -10.85 -9.49
CA LEU A 179 -3.60 -11.79 -10.59
C LEU A 179 -3.74 -11.02 -11.88
N GLN A 180 -2.81 -11.25 -12.82
CA GLN A 180 -2.76 -10.53 -14.09
C GLN A 180 -2.73 -11.52 -15.26
N LEU A 181 -3.53 -11.20 -16.28
CA LEU A 181 -3.44 -11.85 -17.57
C LEU A 181 -2.35 -11.21 -18.41
N LEU A 182 -1.46 -12.03 -18.94
CA LEU A 182 -0.44 -11.59 -19.88
C LEU A 182 -0.94 -11.72 -21.33
N PRO A 183 -0.35 -10.97 -22.28
CA PRO A 183 -0.71 -11.08 -23.68
C PRO A 183 -0.57 -12.53 -24.18
N GLY A 184 -1.61 -13.05 -24.81
CA GLY A 184 -1.66 -14.42 -25.34
C GLY A 184 -2.55 -15.38 -24.56
N ALA A 185 -3.13 -14.97 -23.43
CA ALA A 185 -4.15 -15.77 -22.76
C ALA A 185 -5.37 -16.00 -23.69
N THR A 186 -5.86 -17.23 -23.76
CA THR A 186 -7.01 -17.61 -24.58
C THR A 186 -8.33 -17.32 -23.85
N ASP A 187 -9.44 -17.15 -24.60
CA ASP A 187 -10.78 -16.95 -24.02
C ASP A 187 -11.18 -18.11 -23.07
N ALA A 188 -10.73 -19.34 -23.36
CA ALA A 188 -10.99 -20.50 -22.51
C ALA A 188 -10.25 -20.38 -21.16
N GLU A 189 -9.03 -19.87 -21.15
CA GLU A 189 -8.25 -19.60 -19.93
C GLU A 189 -8.87 -18.48 -19.13
N ILE A 190 -9.27 -17.38 -19.77
CA ILE A 190 -9.97 -16.26 -19.13
C ILE A 190 -11.23 -16.78 -18.43
N THR A 191 -12.08 -17.51 -19.15
CA THR A 191 -13.32 -18.09 -18.58
C THR A 191 -13.04 -19.01 -17.39
N ARG A 192 -12.02 -19.87 -17.49
CA ARG A 192 -11.63 -20.76 -16.39
C ARG A 192 -11.17 -19.96 -15.17
N LEU A 193 -10.35 -18.93 -15.38
CA LEU A 193 -9.85 -18.09 -14.31
C LEU A 193 -10.99 -17.36 -13.59
N GLU A 194 -11.93 -16.79 -14.34
CA GLU A 194 -13.13 -16.15 -13.79
C GLU A 194 -13.95 -17.11 -12.93
N GLN A 195 -14.13 -18.35 -13.39
CA GLN A 195 -14.83 -19.40 -12.63
C GLN A 195 -14.08 -19.74 -11.33
N ASN A 196 -12.77 -19.91 -11.39
CA ASN A 196 -11.96 -20.17 -10.20
C ASN A 196 -12.09 -19.03 -9.18
N ILE A 197 -11.92 -17.80 -9.61
CA ILE A 197 -12.00 -16.60 -8.73
C ILE A 197 -13.39 -16.46 -8.12
N ALA A 198 -14.45 -16.66 -8.91
CA ALA A 198 -15.83 -16.60 -8.43
C ALA A 198 -16.16 -17.69 -7.38
N ALA A 199 -15.47 -18.82 -7.41
CA ALA A 199 -15.63 -19.92 -6.46
C ALA A 199 -14.74 -19.78 -5.21
N MET A 200 -13.78 -18.82 -5.18
CA MET A 200 -12.86 -18.65 -4.04
C MET A 200 -13.59 -18.06 -2.83
N PRO A 201 -13.32 -18.58 -1.62
CA PRO A 201 -13.66 -17.89 -0.40
C PRO A 201 -12.92 -16.54 -0.33
N SER A 202 -13.41 -15.63 0.53
CA SER A 202 -12.71 -14.36 0.76
C SER A 202 -11.29 -14.59 1.31
N VAL A 203 -10.40 -13.63 1.05
CA VAL A 203 -9.01 -13.68 1.54
C VAL A 203 -8.95 -13.89 3.06
N THR A 204 -9.82 -13.21 3.81
CA THR A 204 -9.85 -13.33 5.27
C THR A 204 -10.36 -14.70 5.75
N GLU A 205 -11.30 -15.31 5.04
CA GLU A 205 -11.73 -16.68 5.34
C GLU A 205 -10.62 -17.70 5.07
N LEU A 206 -9.89 -17.56 3.96
CA LEU A 206 -8.74 -18.40 3.64
C LEU A 206 -7.64 -18.30 4.69
N LEU A 207 -7.21 -17.08 5.03
CA LEU A 207 -6.19 -16.85 6.05
C LEU A 207 -6.61 -17.34 7.43
N ARG A 208 -7.86 -17.13 7.81
CA ARG A 208 -8.41 -17.62 9.08
C ARG A 208 -8.47 -19.13 9.14
N ALA A 209 -8.66 -19.80 8.00
CA ALA A 209 -8.58 -21.24 7.88
C ALA A 209 -7.13 -21.78 7.85
N GLY A 210 -6.12 -20.91 8.02
CA GLY A 210 -4.69 -21.27 8.00
C GLY A 210 -4.12 -21.50 6.61
N LYS A 211 -4.83 -21.02 5.56
CA LYS A 211 -4.33 -21.07 4.19
C LYS A 211 -3.22 -20.05 3.97
N THR A 212 -2.22 -20.44 3.19
CA THR A 212 -1.07 -19.63 2.83
C THR A 212 -1.30 -18.87 1.51
N PRO A 213 -0.48 -17.87 1.16
CA PRO A 213 -0.50 -17.29 -0.18
C PRO A 213 -0.31 -18.29 -1.31
N GLN A 214 0.45 -19.37 -1.06
CA GLN A 214 0.59 -20.46 -2.03
C GLN A 214 -0.72 -21.24 -2.22
N ASP A 215 -1.44 -21.58 -1.14
CA ASP A 215 -2.77 -22.21 -1.25
C ASP A 215 -3.74 -21.32 -2.05
N MET A 216 -3.67 -19.98 -1.87
CA MET A 216 -4.50 -19.05 -2.64
C MET A 216 -4.15 -19.09 -4.13
N MET A 217 -2.85 -19.14 -4.45
CA MET A 217 -2.39 -19.29 -5.85
C MET A 217 -2.91 -20.58 -6.47
N GLU A 218 -2.78 -21.71 -5.78
CA GLU A 218 -3.22 -23.01 -6.26
C GLU A 218 -4.74 -23.05 -6.50
N LEU A 219 -5.52 -22.38 -5.63
CA LEU A 219 -6.96 -22.25 -5.80
C LEU A 219 -7.32 -21.34 -6.98
N ALA A 220 -6.74 -20.15 -7.05
CA ALA A 220 -7.03 -19.17 -8.10
C ALA A 220 -6.62 -19.69 -9.48
N MET A 221 -5.51 -20.38 -9.55
CA MET A 221 -4.92 -20.88 -10.79
C MET A 221 -5.16 -22.40 -10.99
N ALA A 222 -6.24 -22.96 -10.43
CA ALA A 222 -6.57 -24.36 -10.61
C ALA A 222 -6.72 -24.74 -12.10
N GLY A 223 -5.91 -25.71 -12.56
CA GLY A 223 -5.83 -26.15 -13.96
C GLY A 223 -4.95 -25.30 -14.86
N PHE A 224 -4.08 -24.45 -14.28
CA PHE A 224 -3.04 -23.69 -14.96
C PHE A 224 -1.62 -24.17 -14.62
N ASP A 225 -1.48 -25.18 -13.77
CA ASP A 225 -0.23 -25.74 -13.29
C ASP A 225 0.77 -24.64 -12.84
N PRO A 226 0.40 -23.82 -11.82
CA PRO A 226 1.18 -22.68 -11.43
C PRO A 226 2.51 -23.08 -10.80
N GLN A 227 3.56 -22.34 -11.15
CA GLN A 227 4.89 -22.49 -10.60
C GLN A 227 5.24 -21.26 -9.74
N VAL A 228 5.76 -21.51 -8.53
CA VAL A 228 6.29 -20.44 -7.69
C VAL A 228 7.62 -19.95 -8.28
N LEU A 229 7.69 -18.67 -8.59
CA LEU A 229 8.89 -18.01 -9.10
C LEU A 229 9.76 -17.48 -7.98
N ASP A 230 9.12 -16.97 -6.92
CA ASP A 230 9.78 -16.27 -5.84
C ASP A 230 8.95 -16.32 -4.56
N THR A 231 9.64 -16.42 -3.43
CA THR A 231 9.04 -16.33 -2.09
C THR A 231 9.95 -15.44 -1.24
N ARG A 232 9.37 -14.42 -0.63
CA ARG A 232 10.13 -13.47 0.20
C ARG A 232 9.37 -13.04 1.45
N GLU A 233 10.11 -12.68 2.47
CA GLU A 233 9.56 -11.99 3.64
C GLU A 233 9.39 -10.51 3.32
N VAL A 234 8.23 -9.95 3.72
CA VAL A 234 7.91 -8.53 3.57
C VAL A 234 7.52 -7.93 4.91
N LYS A 235 7.79 -6.65 5.10
CA LYS A 235 7.59 -5.99 6.39
C LYS A 235 7.16 -4.53 6.26
N TYR A 236 6.60 -4.00 7.33
CA TYR A 236 6.46 -2.56 7.50
C TYR A 236 7.83 -1.98 7.77
N GLN A 237 8.34 -1.15 6.86
CA GLN A 237 9.69 -0.60 6.95
C GLN A 237 9.69 0.86 6.51
N CYS A 238 10.02 1.75 7.44
CA CYS A 238 10.27 3.15 7.12
C CYS A 238 11.77 3.37 6.88
N ASP A 239 12.09 4.13 5.84
CA ASP A 239 13.44 4.50 5.43
C ASP A 239 13.80 5.96 5.82
N CYS A 240 13.05 6.55 6.76
CA CYS A 240 13.38 7.87 7.29
C CYS A 240 14.70 7.82 8.08
N SER A 241 15.45 8.91 8.01
CA SER A 241 16.69 9.09 8.77
C SER A 241 16.84 10.56 9.17
N GLU A 242 17.67 10.79 10.16
CA GLU A 242 18.03 12.15 10.59
C GLU A 242 18.63 12.95 9.43
N GLU A 243 19.53 12.32 8.65
CA GLU A 243 20.18 12.95 7.50
C GLU A 243 19.17 13.38 6.41
N ARG A 244 18.20 12.50 6.05
CA ARG A 244 17.13 12.85 5.10
C ARG A 244 16.23 13.96 5.62
N THR A 245 15.90 13.92 6.91
CA THR A 245 15.06 14.93 7.56
C THR A 245 15.78 16.27 7.62
N LYS A 246 17.07 16.26 7.96
CA LYS A 246 17.95 17.44 7.88
C LYS A 246 17.99 18.03 6.48
N GLY A 247 18.18 17.17 5.46
CA GLY A 247 18.16 17.60 4.05
C GLY A 247 16.85 18.27 3.64
N MET A 248 15.71 17.73 4.12
CA MET A 248 14.40 18.36 3.91
C MET A 248 14.32 19.76 4.55
N LEU A 249 14.76 19.92 5.80
CA LEU A 249 14.77 21.23 6.47
C LEU A 249 15.66 22.23 5.73
N LEU A 250 16.86 21.82 5.31
CA LEU A 250 17.75 22.67 4.53
C LEU A 250 17.14 23.11 3.19
N SER A 251 16.31 22.25 2.57
CA SER A 251 15.63 22.56 1.31
C SER A 251 14.55 23.65 1.41
N LEU A 252 14.08 23.98 2.62
CA LEU A 252 13.15 25.09 2.84
C LEU A 252 13.82 26.46 2.52
N GLY A 253 15.15 26.49 2.54
CA GLY A 253 15.92 27.70 2.31
C GLY A 253 16.07 28.56 3.57
N ARG A 254 17.12 29.41 3.53
CA ARG A 254 17.55 30.21 4.69
C ARG A 254 16.43 31.09 5.27
N LYS A 255 15.58 31.68 4.41
CA LYS A 255 14.50 32.59 4.88
C LYS A 255 13.48 31.87 5.77
N GLU A 256 13.06 30.68 5.38
CA GLU A 256 12.09 29.91 6.17
C GLU A 256 12.72 29.34 7.44
N LEU A 257 13.97 28.90 7.37
CA LEU A 257 14.71 28.43 8.55
C LEU A 257 14.91 29.57 9.60
N VAL A 258 15.13 30.83 9.16
CA VAL A 258 15.21 31.96 10.07
C VAL A 258 13.88 32.22 10.77
N LYS A 259 12.74 32.15 10.04
CA LYS A 259 11.41 32.30 10.64
C LYS A 259 11.14 31.26 11.70
N LEU A 260 11.39 29.97 11.34
CA LEU A 260 11.23 28.87 12.27
C LEU A 260 12.10 29.03 13.53
N ARG A 261 13.36 29.44 13.37
CA ARG A 261 14.27 29.68 14.49
C ARG A 261 13.79 30.82 15.40
N ASP A 262 13.21 31.88 14.81
CA ASP A 262 12.73 33.04 15.57
C ASP A 262 11.47 32.71 16.39
N GLU A 263 10.70 31.64 15.96
CA GLU A 263 9.60 31.08 16.73
C GLU A 263 10.10 30.12 17.83
N ASP A 264 10.95 29.17 17.47
CA ASP A 264 11.62 28.22 18.39
C ASP A 264 12.98 27.84 17.80
N PRO A 265 14.10 28.02 18.52
CA PRO A 265 15.42 27.60 18.07
C PRO A 265 15.57 26.06 17.95
N LYS A 266 14.68 25.28 18.57
CA LYS A 266 14.63 23.82 18.46
C LYS A 266 13.44 23.41 17.60
N CYS A 267 13.70 22.58 16.58
CA CYS A 267 12.68 22.04 15.70
C CYS A 267 12.54 20.53 15.91
N GLU A 268 11.35 20.08 16.32
CA GLU A 268 11.01 18.67 16.31
C GLU A 268 10.29 18.31 14.99
N VAL A 269 10.81 17.33 14.26
CA VAL A 269 10.17 16.77 13.07
C VAL A 269 9.75 15.32 13.35
N VAL A 270 8.47 15.04 13.16
CA VAL A 270 7.90 13.70 13.38
C VAL A 270 7.63 13.03 12.03
N CYS A 271 8.16 11.85 11.82
CA CYS A 271 7.89 11.09 10.60
C CYS A 271 6.43 10.61 10.58
N HIS A 272 5.66 10.97 9.55
CA HIS A 272 4.26 10.56 9.41
C HIS A 272 4.07 9.05 9.26
N PHE A 273 5.09 8.30 8.79
CA PHE A 273 4.99 6.86 8.57
C PHE A 273 5.32 6.02 9.80
N CYS A 274 6.30 6.42 10.61
CA CYS A 274 6.77 5.59 11.74
C CYS A 274 6.80 6.33 13.09
N HIS A 275 6.38 7.59 13.12
CA HIS A 275 6.35 8.47 14.28
C HIS A 275 7.71 8.65 14.98
N THR A 276 8.83 8.29 14.31
CA THR A 276 10.16 8.63 14.80
C THR A 276 10.32 10.14 14.85
N LYS A 277 10.83 10.62 15.96
CA LYS A 277 11.08 12.04 16.23
C LYS A 277 12.53 12.36 15.98
N TYR A 278 12.76 13.46 15.30
CA TYR A 278 14.08 14.05 15.04
C TYR A 278 14.09 15.47 15.57
N GLU A 279 15.09 15.81 16.37
CA GLU A 279 15.26 17.13 16.95
C GLU A 279 16.47 17.82 16.30
N PHE A 280 16.31 19.08 15.90
CA PHE A 280 17.34 19.87 15.24
C PHE A 280 17.49 21.22 15.93
N ASP A 281 18.74 21.68 16.12
CA ASP A 281 19.06 23.08 16.44
C ASP A 281 19.08 23.89 15.14
N LEU A 282 18.14 24.82 15.00
CA LEU A 282 18.03 25.64 13.80
C LEU A 282 19.18 26.64 13.63
N ASN A 283 19.92 26.98 14.70
CA ASN A 283 21.13 27.79 14.57
C ASN A 283 22.26 26.99 13.90
N GLU A 284 22.40 25.70 14.24
CA GLU A 284 23.37 24.80 13.58
C GLU A 284 23.02 24.61 12.11
N LEU A 285 21.73 24.36 11.79
CA LEU A 285 21.28 24.23 10.41
C LEU A 285 21.51 25.50 9.59
N LEU A 286 21.27 26.68 10.18
CA LEU A 286 21.51 27.96 9.51
C LEU A 286 22.99 28.22 9.24
N ALA A 287 23.89 27.72 10.09
CA ALA A 287 25.34 27.83 9.87
C ALA A 287 25.81 27.01 8.65
N GLU A 288 25.10 25.96 8.28
CA GLU A 288 25.38 25.14 7.09
C GLU A 288 24.82 25.73 5.79
N THR A 289 23.87 26.67 5.88
CA THR A 289 23.32 27.32 4.68
C THR A 289 24.25 28.48 4.27
N THR A 290 24.57 28.56 2.97
CA THR A 290 25.31 29.71 2.41
C THR A 290 24.50 30.99 2.59
N PRO A 291 25.09 32.11 3.00
CA PRO A 291 24.39 33.41 2.98
C PRO A 291 23.94 33.71 1.55
N GLU A 292 22.67 34.04 1.36
CA GLU A 292 22.21 34.56 0.07
C GLU A 292 23.04 35.82 -0.24
N GLU A 293 23.77 35.80 -1.35
CA GLU A 293 24.32 37.02 -1.92
C GLU A 293 23.15 37.95 -2.25
N LYS A 294 23.25 39.19 -1.78
CA LYS A 294 22.23 40.24 -1.95
C LYS A 294 22.06 40.66 -3.38
#